data_77a5e65f0993e564dd262ffcf9432af7
#
_entry.id   77a5e65f0993e564dd262ffcf9432af7
#
_cell.length_a   1.000
_cell.length_b   1.000
_cell.length_c   1.000
_cell.angle_alpha   90.00
_cell.angle_beta   90.00
_cell.angle_gamma   90.00
#
_symmetry.space_group_name_H-M   'P 1'
#
loop_
_entity.id
_entity.type
_entity.pdbx_description
1 polymer ?
#
loop_
_entity_poly.entity_id
_entity_poly.type
_entity_poly.pdbx_seq_one_letter_code
_entity_poly.pdbx_strand_id
1 'polypeptide(L)'
;MYTILEKDMLTPTICRMKVSAPRIAEAAKPGQFLIVIDNPKGERIPLTISDYDAAAGTVDIVTQSVGASTMKIVAKNPGDSFSDVVGPLGKHSDFLDLAPEELKNLSFVFIAGGVGTAPVYPQAKWLHEHGAHVEVII
;
A
#
# COMPACT_ATOMS: atom_id res chain seq x y z
N MET A 1 9.02 -1.73 16.16
CA MET A 1 8.73 -0.30 15.99
C MET A 1 8.53 -0.04 14.50
N TYR A 2 7.51 0.71 14.13
CA TYR A 2 7.12 0.96 12.75
C TYR A 2 7.55 2.36 12.33
N THR A 3 8.82 2.50 12.00
CA THR A 3 9.46 3.79 11.69
C THR A 3 9.19 4.20 10.24
N ILE A 4 8.84 5.44 10.03
CA ILE A 4 8.73 6.06 8.72
C ILE A 4 10.14 6.34 8.20
N LEU A 5 10.49 5.74 7.09
CA LEU A 5 11.82 5.86 6.47
C LEU A 5 11.85 6.97 5.42
N GLU A 6 10.77 7.09 4.65
CA GLU A 6 10.63 8.08 3.59
C GLU A 6 9.22 8.66 3.59
N LYS A 7 9.12 9.89 3.13
CA LYS A 7 7.83 10.58 2.93
C LYS A 7 7.90 11.48 1.70
N ASP A 8 6.93 11.33 0.82
CA ASP A 8 6.74 12.18 -0.34
C ASP A 8 5.34 12.77 -0.35
N MET A 9 5.24 14.09 -0.48
CA MET A 9 3.96 14.75 -0.72
C MET A 9 3.63 14.66 -2.21
N LEU A 10 2.62 13.85 -2.54
CA LEU A 10 2.15 13.66 -3.92
C LEU A 10 1.26 14.81 -4.36
N THR A 11 0.49 15.37 -3.43
CA THR A 11 -0.32 16.58 -3.55
C THR A 11 -0.27 17.34 -2.22
N PRO A 12 -0.83 18.54 -2.09
CA PRO A 12 -0.90 19.24 -0.79
C PRO A 12 -1.60 18.43 0.32
N THR A 13 -2.43 17.46 -0.04
CA THR A 13 -3.24 16.69 0.93
C THR A 13 -2.99 15.19 0.91
N ILE A 14 -2.17 14.69 -0.02
CA ILE A 14 -1.89 13.25 -0.17
C ILE A 14 -0.39 13.02 -0.03
N CYS A 15 0.00 12.11 0.84
CA CYS A 15 1.39 11.69 0.99
C CYS A 15 1.57 10.18 0.80
N ARG A 16 2.73 9.80 0.29
CA ARG A 16 3.26 8.44 0.33
C ARG A 16 4.25 8.35 1.48
N MET A 17 4.19 7.28 2.24
CA MET A 17 5.17 6.97 3.28
C MET A 17 5.68 5.56 3.13
N LYS A 18 6.99 5.40 3.22
CA LYS A 18 7.65 4.09 3.34
C LYS A 18 7.90 3.80 4.80
N VAL A 19 7.38 2.65 5.27
CA VAL A 19 7.40 2.27 6.68
C VAL A 19 8.18 0.97 6.86
N SER A 20 9.06 0.92 7.85
CA SER A 20 9.74 -0.31 8.26
C SER A 20 8.73 -1.25 8.93
N ALA A 21 8.44 -2.37 8.27
CA ALA A 21 7.50 -3.39 8.73
C ALA A 21 7.86 -4.77 8.16
N PRO A 22 8.98 -5.38 8.56
CA PRO A 22 9.53 -6.58 7.90
C PRO A 22 8.56 -7.75 7.82
N ARG A 23 7.83 -8.05 8.90
CA ARG A 23 6.88 -9.16 8.93
C ARG A 23 5.68 -8.93 8.00
N ILE A 24 5.24 -7.68 7.91
CA ILE A 24 4.15 -7.31 6.99
C ILE A 24 4.63 -7.38 5.55
N ALA A 25 5.81 -6.83 5.26
CA ALA A 25 6.41 -6.83 3.93
C ALA A 25 6.62 -8.24 3.38
N GLU A 26 7.08 -9.18 4.23
CA GLU A 26 7.29 -10.58 3.87
C GLU A 26 5.98 -11.29 3.49
N ALA A 27 4.89 -10.97 4.19
CA ALA A 27 3.59 -11.62 4.01
C ALA A 27 2.64 -10.89 3.06
N ALA A 28 2.94 -9.65 2.69
CA ALA A 28 2.07 -8.81 1.87
C ALA A 28 1.86 -9.34 0.46
N LYS A 29 0.63 -9.19 -0.02
CA LYS A 29 0.21 -9.53 -1.40
C LYS A 29 -0.64 -8.41 -1.98
N PRO A 30 -0.64 -8.22 -3.32
CA PRO A 30 -1.50 -7.23 -3.96
C PRO A 30 -2.97 -7.39 -3.59
N GLY A 31 -3.64 -6.28 -3.33
CA GLY A 31 -5.05 -6.23 -2.94
C GLY A 31 -5.28 -6.20 -1.43
N GLN A 32 -4.24 -6.36 -0.62
CA GLN A 32 -4.34 -6.30 0.83
C GLN A 32 -4.15 -4.89 1.38
N PHE A 33 -4.55 -4.70 2.63
CA PHE A 33 -4.43 -3.46 3.40
C PHE A 33 -3.78 -3.72 4.75
N LEU A 34 -3.50 -2.67 5.46
CA LEU A 34 -3.06 -2.70 6.85
C LEU A 34 -3.82 -1.65 7.66
N ILE A 35 -3.69 -1.71 8.98
CA ILE A 35 -4.25 -0.70 9.88
C ILE A 35 -3.09 -0.02 10.59
N VAL A 36 -3.04 1.31 10.53
CA VAL A 36 -2.10 2.11 11.32
C VAL A 36 -2.78 2.68 12.56
N ILE A 37 -2.02 2.75 13.65
CA ILE A 37 -2.43 3.35 14.91
C ILE A 37 -1.37 4.38 15.27
N ASP A 38 -1.74 5.66 15.20
CA ASP A 38 -0.79 6.77 15.40
C ASP A 38 -0.23 6.82 16.83
N ASN A 39 -1.09 6.65 17.81
CA ASN A 39 -0.73 6.63 19.23
C ASN A 39 -1.60 5.60 19.98
N PRO A 40 -1.24 5.16 21.20
CA PRO A 40 -1.92 4.06 21.90
C PRO A 40 -3.43 4.25 22.11
N LYS A 41 -3.90 5.50 22.06
CA LYS A 41 -5.34 5.86 22.14
C LYS A 41 -5.89 6.37 20.81
N GLY A 42 -5.11 6.24 19.73
CA GLY A 42 -5.46 6.70 18.38
C GLY A 42 -6.49 5.79 17.72
N GLU A 43 -7.14 6.35 16.71
CA GLU A 43 -8.02 5.60 15.84
C GLU A 43 -7.23 4.54 15.04
N ARG A 44 -7.93 3.50 14.67
CA ARG A 44 -7.44 2.46 13.77
C ARG A 44 -7.80 2.86 12.34
N ILE A 45 -6.80 3.27 11.57
CA ILE A 45 -6.99 3.78 10.21
C ILE A 45 -6.56 2.70 9.21
N PRO A 46 -7.50 2.14 8.43
CA PRO A 46 -7.16 1.19 7.37
C PRO A 46 -6.56 1.93 6.17
N LEU A 47 -5.43 1.45 5.69
CA LEU A 47 -4.73 1.99 4.53
C LEU A 47 -4.30 0.84 3.61
N THR A 48 -4.46 1.01 2.32
CA THR A 48 -3.97 0.05 1.34
C THR A 48 -2.44 -0.07 1.41
N ILE A 49 -1.94 -1.28 1.27
CA ILE A 49 -0.52 -1.52 0.99
C ILE A 49 -0.30 -1.18 -0.49
N SER A 50 0.29 -0.01 -0.76
CA SER A 50 0.47 0.48 -2.13
C SER A 50 1.74 -0.04 -2.80
N ASP A 51 2.70 -0.49 -2.01
CA ASP A 51 3.88 -1.23 -2.46
C ASP A 51 4.51 -1.95 -1.25
N TYR A 52 5.38 -2.90 -1.51
CA TYR A 52 6.13 -3.61 -0.46
C TYR A 52 7.41 -4.20 -1.03
N ASP A 53 8.41 -4.30 -0.17
CA ASP A 53 9.69 -4.94 -0.47
C ASP A 53 10.06 -5.87 0.69
N ALA A 54 9.94 -7.17 0.45
CA ALA A 54 10.22 -8.19 1.45
C ALA A 54 11.72 -8.22 1.83
N ALA A 55 12.62 -7.97 0.88
CA ALA A 55 14.05 -7.97 1.13
C ALA A 55 14.49 -6.75 1.96
N ALA A 56 13.91 -5.58 1.68
CA ALA A 56 14.14 -4.37 2.45
C ALA A 56 13.33 -4.31 3.75
N GLY A 57 12.29 -5.14 3.88
CA GLY A 57 11.40 -5.16 5.04
C GLY A 57 10.51 -3.92 5.14
N THR A 58 10.07 -3.38 4.02
CA THR A 58 9.33 -2.13 3.95
C THR A 58 7.96 -2.28 3.28
N VAL A 59 7.01 -1.46 3.70
CA VAL A 59 5.71 -1.29 3.04
C VAL A 59 5.48 0.18 2.76
N ASP A 60 4.84 0.48 1.64
CA ASP A 60 4.42 1.82 1.28
C ASP A 60 2.92 1.98 1.53
N ILE A 61 2.54 3.10 2.12
CA ILE A 61 1.16 3.52 2.33
C ILE A 61 0.94 4.90 1.74
N VAL A 62 -0.26 5.13 1.24
CA VAL A 62 -0.69 6.45 0.75
C VAL A 62 -1.86 6.92 1.58
N THR A 63 -1.74 8.13 2.12
CA THR A 63 -2.75 8.71 3.01
C THR A 63 -3.18 10.07 2.48
N GLN A 64 -4.49 10.27 2.42
CA GLN A 64 -5.09 11.58 2.16
C GLN A 64 -5.60 12.18 3.46
N SER A 65 -5.28 13.45 3.73
CA SER A 65 -5.78 14.18 4.90
C SER A 65 -7.24 14.59 4.69
N VAL A 66 -8.16 13.78 5.20
CA VAL A 66 -9.61 14.00 5.08
C VAL A 66 -10.29 14.23 6.43
N GLY A 67 -9.59 14.04 7.53
CA GLY A 67 -10.10 14.21 8.89
C GLY A 67 -8.97 14.29 9.91
N ALA A 68 -9.31 14.46 11.19
CA ALA A 68 -8.35 14.72 12.25
C ALA A 68 -7.24 13.66 12.36
N SER A 69 -7.59 12.38 12.24
CA SER A 69 -6.63 11.28 12.37
C SER A 69 -5.71 11.17 11.15
N THR A 70 -6.24 11.31 9.94
CA THR A 70 -5.44 11.30 8.71
C THR A 70 -4.55 12.54 8.60
N MET A 71 -4.98 13.69 9.10
CA MET A 71 -4.13 14.90 9.21
C MET A 71 -2.92 14.64 10.11
N LYS A 72 -3.09 13.96 11.24
CA LYS A 72 -1.98 13.58 12.14
C LYS A 72 -1.00 12.62 11.45
N ILE A 73 -1.52 11.64 10.69
CA ILE A 73 -0.68 10.73 9.92
C ILE A 73 0.14 11.52 8.89
N VAL A 74 -0.51 12.36 8.08
CA VAL A 74 0.16 13.17 7.06
C VAL A 74 1.19 14.15 7.64
N ALA A 75 1.00 14.61 8.87
CA ALA A 75 1.93 15.51 9.57
C ALA A 75 3.22 14.81 10.05
N LYS A 76 3.26 13.48 10.13
CA LYS A 76 4.48 12.75 10.53
C LYS A 76 5.60 12.90 9.49
N ASN A 77 6.83 12.76 9.96
CA ASN A 77 8.04 12.91 9.14
C ASN A 77 8.90 11.64 9.20
N PRO A 78 9.85 11.47 8.28
CA PRO A 78 10.86 10.43 8.39
C PRO A 78 11.56 10.48 9.77
N GLY A 79 11.71 9.31 10.39
CA GLY A 79 12.19 9.17 11.76
C GLY A 79 11.09 9.05 12.82
N ASP A 80 9.88 9.54 12.54
CA ASP A 80 8.72 9.29 13.40
C ASP A 80 8.27 7.82 13.27
N SER A 81 7.47 7.36 14.21
CA SER A 81 6.94 6.00 14.21
C SER A 81 5.43 5.98 14.46
N PHE A 82 4.77 4.94 13.94
CA PHE A 82 3.43 4.59 14.39
C PHE A 82 3.51 3.78 15.69
N SER A 83 2.50 3.96 16.53
CA SER A 83 2.36 3.18 17.77
C SER A 83 2.20 1.70 17.47
N ASP A 84 1.39 1.39 16.46
CA ASP A 84 1.22 0.03 15.98
C ASP A 84 0.81 0.01 14.51
N VAL A 85 1.13 -1.11 13.82
CA VAL A 85 0.68 -1.41 12.46
C VAL A 85 0.27 -2.87 12.41
N VAL A 86 -0.97 -3.11 12.02
CA VAL A 86 -1.55 -4.45 11.95
C VAL A 86 -1.77 -4.84 10.50
N GLY A 87 -1.21 -5.94 10.08
CA GLY A 87 -1.35 -6.44 8.71
C GLY A 87 -0.39 -7.57 8.36
N PRO A 88 -0.40 -8.05 7.11
CA PRO A 88 -1.37 -7.67 6.07
C PRO A 88 -2.78 -8.20 6.39
N LEU A 89 -3.79 -7.49 5.95
CA LEU A 89 -5.20 -7.81 6.17
C LEU A 89 -5.94 -7.92 4.82
N GLY A 90 -7.08 -8.60 4.85
CA GLY A 90 -7.90 -8.81 3.65
C GLY A 90 -7.38 -9.94 2.76
N LYS A 91 -8.20 -10.29 1.77
CA LYS A 91 -7.87 -11.28 0.77
C LYS A 91 -7.02 -10.63 -0.34
N HIS A 92 -6.01 -11.34 -0.82
CA HIS A 92 -5.28 -10.93 -2.02
C HIS A 92 -6.16 -10.97 -3.27
N SER A 93 -5.75 -10.28 -4.31
CA SER A 93 -6.48 -10.25 -5.59
C SER A 93 -6.57 -11.64 -6.21
N ASP A 94 -7.72 -11.98 -6.78
CA ASP A 94 -8.03 -13.34 -7.27
C ASP A 94 -7.08 -13.81 -8.38
N PHE A 95 -6.51 -12.90 -9.17
CA PHE A 95 -5.57 -13.26 -10.23
C PHE A 95 -4.24 -13.84 -9.72
N LEU A 96 -3.91 -13.70 -8.43
CA LEU A 96 -2.75 -14.37 -7.85
C LEU A 96 -2.91 -15.90 -7.83
N ASP A 97 -4.13 -16.39 -7.89
CA ASP A 97 -4.46 -17.82 -7.88
C ASP A 97 -4.47 -18.45 -9.28
N LEU A 98 -4.26 -17.65 -10.34
CA LEU A 98 -4.22 -18.12 -11.71
C LEU A 98 -2.87 -18.76 -12.07
N ALA A 99 -2.90 -19.76 -12.96
CA ALA A 99 -1.68 -20.38 -13.47
C ALA A 99 -0.90 -19.38 -14.36
N PRO A 100 0.45 -19.50 -14.46
CA PRO A 100 1.26 -18.62 -15.31
C PRO A 100 0.82 -18.56 -16.78
N GLU A 101 0.38 -19.68 -17.35
CA GLU A 101 -0.12 -19.74 -18.73
C GLU A 101 -1.43 -18.97 -18.91
N GLU A 102 -2.31 -18.99 -17.91
CA GLU A 102 -3.55 -18.21 -17.92
C GLU A 102 -3.27 -16.71 -17.88
N LEU A 103 -2.35 -16.29 -17.00
CA LEU A 103 -1.95 -14.87 -16.87
C LEU A 103 -1.40 -14.31 -18.19
N LYS A 104 -0.57 -15.06 -18.90
CA LYS A 104 0.01 -14.63 -20.18
C LYS A 104 -1.02 -14.41 -21.30
N ASN A 105 -2.17 -15.07 -21.21
CA ASN A 105 -3.24 -14.98 -22.19
C ASN A 105 -4.33 -13.98 -21.82
N LEU A 106 -4.22 -13.31 -20.66
CA LEU A 106 -5.19 -12.34 -20.18
C LEU A 106 -4.68 -10.91 -20.33
N SER A 107 -5.60 -10.00 -20.56
CA SER A 107 -5.37 -8.56 -20.54
C SER A 107 -6.15 -7.96 -19.39
N PHE A 108 -5.48 -7.09 -18.62
CA PHE A 108 -6.07 -6.40 -17.49
C PHE A 108 -6.08 -4.91 -17.76
N VAL A 109 -7.21 -4.27 -17.52
CA VAL A 109 -7.35 -2.81 -17.59
C VAL A 109 -7.77 -2.30 -16.21
N PHE A 110 -6.94 -1.46 -15.64
CA PHE A 110 -7.24 -0.76 -14.39
C PHE A 110 -7.66 0.68 -14.69
N ILE A 111 -8.73 1.13 -14.04
CA ILE A 111 -9.18 2.51 -14.10
C ILE A 111 -9.06 3.07 -12.69
N ALA A 112 -8.27 4.11 -12.52
CA ALA A 112 -7.98 4.71 -11.22
C ALA A 112 -8.04 6.23 -11.28
N GLY A 113 -8.40 6.85 -10.15
CA GLY A 113 -8.40 8.31 -10.01
C GLY A 113 -8.06 8.72 -8.58
N GLY A 114 -7.29 9.80 -8.44
CA GLY A 114 -6.89 10.34 -7.15
C GLY A 114 -6.17 9.32 -6.27
N VAL A 115 -6.54 9.27 -4.99
CA VAL A 115 -5.98 8.31 -4.02
C VAL A 115 -6.28 6.85 -4.37
N GLY A 116 -7.30 6.59 -5.20
CA GLY A 116 -7.63 5.25 -5.70
C GLY A 116 -6.55 4.61 -6.58
N THR A 117 -5.56 5.38 -7.02
CA THR A 117 -4.38 4.86 -7.73
C THR A 117 -3.49 4.00 -6.80
N ALA A 118 -3.48 4.27 -5.50
CA ALA A 118 -2.67 3.54 -4.52
C ALA A 118 -2.96 2.02 -4.50
N PRO A 119 -4.22 1.53 -4.45
CA PRO A 119 -4.51 0.10 -4.51
C PRO A 119 -4.27 -0.53 -5.89
N VAL A 120 -4.27 0.25 -6.95
CA VAL A 120 -4.04 -0.26 -8.32
C VAL A 120 -2.57 -0.57 -8.58
N TYR A 121 -1.67 0.26 -8.09
CA TYR A 121 -0.24 0.14 -8.36
C TYR A 121 0.36 -1.25 -8.05
N PRO A 122 0.20 -1.83 -6.85
CA PRO A 122 0.79 -3.13 -6.54
C PRO A 122 0.19 -4.26 -7.37
N GLN A 123 -1.06 -4.14 -7.76
CA GLN A 123 -1.74 -5.13 -8.60
C GLN A 123 -1.24 -5.10 -10.04
N ALA A 124 -1.16 -3.91 -10.63
CA ALA A 124 -0.64 -3.72 -11.99
C ALA A 124 0.83 -4.14 -12.08
N LYS A 125 1.65 -3.76 -11.09
CA LYS A 125 3.05 -4.16 -10.98
C LYS A 125 3.21 -5.68 -10.94
N TRP A 126 2.48 -6.36 -10.06
CA TRP A 126 2.55 -7.81 -9.92
C TRP A 126 2.16 -8.53 -11.22
N LEU A 127 1.06 -8.12 -11.85
CA LEU A 127 0.61 -8.68 -13.13
C LEU A 127 1.65 -8.50 -14.23
N HIS A 128 2.22 -7.31 -14.34
CA HIS A 128 3.27 -7.00 -15.31
C HIS A 128 4.51 -7.90 -15.10
N GLU A 129 4.96 -8.02 -13.86
CA GLU A 129 6.11 -8.87 -13.49
C GLU A 129 5.87 -10.36 -13.76
N HIS A 130 4.60 -10.80 -13.78
CA HIS A 130 4.18 -12.17 -14.06
C HIS A 130 3.75 -12.41 -15.52
N GLY A 131 4.02 -11.46 -16.41
CA GLY A 131 3.87 -11.61 -17.86
C GLY A 131 2.46 -11.37 -18.41
N ALA A 132 1.53 -10.84 -17.61
CA ALA A 132 0.22 -10.41 -18.09
C ALA A 132 0.32 -9.07 -18.86
N HIS A 133 -0.59 -8.88 -19.83
CA HIS A 133 -0.77 -7.56 -20.44
C HIS A 133 -1.58 -6.66 -19.50
N VAL A 134 -1.05 -5.49 -19.19
CA VAL A 134 -1.66 -4.55 -18.23
C VAL A 134 -1.72 -3.16 -18.81
N GLU A 135 -2.89 -2.55 -18.76
CA GLU A 135 -3.13 -1.15 -19.07
C GLU A 135 -3.69 -0.44 -17.84
N VAL A 136 -3.26 0.79 -17.60
CA VAL A 136 -3.77 1.62 -16.50
C VAL A 136 -4.24 2.95 -17.07
N ILE A 137 -5.47 3.31 -16.79
CA ILE A 137 -6.10 4.58 -17.15
C ILE A 137 -6.24 5.40 -15.86
N ILE A 138 -5.65 6.58 -15.87
CA ILE A 138 -5.64 7.51 -14.73
C ILE A 138 -6.38 8.79 -15.13
#